data_f47a1ef9fd99bf4d0bdd1ec0a5fa111a
#
_entry.id   f47a1ef9fd99bf4d0bdd1ec0a5fa111a
#
_cell.length_a   1.000
_cell.length_b   1.000
_cell.length_c   1.000
_cell.angle_alpha   90.00
_cell.angle_beta   90.00
_cell.angle_gamma   90.00
#
_symmetry.space_group_name_H-M   'P 1'
#
loop_
_entity.id
_entity.type
_entity.pdbx_description
1 polymer ?
#
loop_
_entity_poly.entity_id
_entity_poly.type
_entity_poly.pdbx_seq_one_letter_code
_entity_poly.pdbx_strand_id
1 'polypeptide(L)'
;CIVLAIDAKRLAVQGESESVDEAVSDGPANISSQSRWGVFTHGGRNATTLDAVKWAGYGADLGAGEILITSMDTDGQKDGYDLELLRAVSDSISIPVIASGGAGNLEHLYDALNEGHSDAVLAASIFHFGEYTVTEAKQYLADRGLPIRPPTSP
;
A
#
# COMPACT_ATOMS: atom_id res chain seq x y z
N CYS A 1 -6.31 18.17 -3.66
CA CYS A 1 -5.28 17.12 -3.62
C CYS A 1 -5.74 15.95 -4.49
N ILE A 2 -4.84 15.39 -5.29
CA ILE A 2 -5.10 14.18 -6.09
C ILE A 2 -4.46 13.02 -5.32
N VAL A 3 -5.24 11.98 -5.02
CA VAL A 3 -4.76 10.71 -4.45
C VAL A 3 -4.65 9.71 -5.58
N LEU A 4 -3.44 9.16 -5.81
CA LEU A 4 -3.23 8.07 -6.75
C LEU A 4 -3.38 6.74 -6.01
N ALA A 5 -4.40 5.97 -6.37
CA ALA A 5 -4.62 4.63 -5.84
C ALA A 5 -3.92 3.59 -6.72
N ILE A 6 -3.16 2.70 -6.09
CA ILE A 6 -2.36 1.66 -6.75
C ILE A 6 -2.71 0.31 -6.12
N ASP A 7 -3.23 -0.61 -6.91
CA ASP A 7 -3.35 -2.02 -6.53
C ASP A 7 -2.06 -2.74 -6.92
N ALA A 8 -1.32 -3.22 -5.94
CA ALA A 8 -0.03 -3.87 -6.13
C ALA A 8 -0.10 -5.36 -5.77
N LYS A 9 0.63 -6.18 -6.51
CA LYS A 9 0.79 -7.61 -6.24
C LYS A 9 2.23 -8.03 -6.42
N ARG A 10 2.70 -8.96 -5.58
CA ARG A 10 4.05 -9.51 -5.72
C ARG A 10 4.19 -10.23 -7.06
N LEU A 11 5.29 -9.97 -7.73
CA LEU A 11 5.66 -10.68 -8.94
C LEU A 11 6.30 -12.02 -8.57
N ALA A 12 5.95 -13.09 -9.28
CA ALA A 12 6.61 -14.38 -9.13
C ALA A 12 8.12 -14.20 -9.42
N VAL A 13 8.97 -14.81 -8.58
CA VAL A 13 10.41 -14.85 -8.85
C VAL A 13 10.60 -15.55 -10.19
N GLN A 14 11.29 -14.91 -11.14
CA GLN A 14 11.47 -15.42 -12.50
C GLN A 14 12.11 -16.81 -12.47
N GLY A 15 11.29 -17.82 -12.64
CA GLY A 15 11.65 -19.24 -12.74
C GLY A 15 10.62 -20.03 -13.55
N GLU A 16 9.40 -19.51 -13.69
CA GLU A 16 8.36 -20.11 -14.52
C GLU A 16 7.77 -19.01 -15.41
N SER A 17 8.09 -19.09 -16.69
CA SER A 17 7.69 -18.17 -17.73
C SER A 17 6.18 -18.23 -17.99
N GLU A 18 5.42 -17.27 -17.48
CA GLU A 18 4.25 -16.83 -18.24
C GLU A 18 4.73 -15.71 -19.16
N SER A 19 4.59 -15.93 -20.44
CA SER A 19 4.96 -15.00 -21.50
C SER A 19 4.20 -13.70 -21.33
N VAL A 20 4.88 -12.69 -20.81
CA VAL A 20 4.44 -11.31 -20.94
C VAL A 20 4.70 -10.94 -22.40
N ASP A 21 3.64 -10.70 -23.16
CA ASP A 21 3.76 -10.23 -24.55
C ASP A 21 4.70 -9.02 -24.60
N GLU A 22 5.74 -9.15 -25.42
CA GLU A 22 6.81 -8.16 -25.66
C GLU A 22 6.31 -6.94 -26.45
N ALA A 23 5.25 -6.29 -25.99
CA ALA A 23 4.81 -4.99 -26.50
C ALA A 23 4.98 -3.92 -25.42
N VAL A 24 6.19 -3.84 -24.84
CA VAL A 24 6.47 -2.89 -23.79
C VAL A 24 6.94 -1.57 -24.39
N SER A 25 6.11 -0.54 -24.27
CA SER A 25 6.55 0.83 -24.41
C SER A 25 7.67 1.12 -23.40
N ASP A 26 8.75 1.69 -23.82
CA ASP A 26 9.92 2.11 -23.02
C ASP A 26 9.51 3.25 -22.06
N GLY A 27 8.72 2.92 -21.03
CA GLY A 27 8.22 3.89 -20.06
C GLY A 27 9.01 3.87 -18.74
N PRO A 28 9.11 5.02 -18.03
CA PRO A 28 9.93 5.16 -16.83
C PRO A 28 9.50 4.26 -15.66
N ALA A 29 8.27 3.76 -15.68
CA ALA A 29 7.70 2.93 -14.62
C ALA A 29 7.55 1.45 -14.99
N ASN A 30 8.19 0.97 -16.06
CA ASN A 30 8.04 -0.42 -16.48
C ASN A 30 8.73 -1.42 -15.56
N ILE A 31 8.17 -2.64 -15.48
CA ILE A 31 8.75 -3.79 -14.80
C ILE A 31 10.14 -4.09 -15.37
N SER A 32 11.06 -4.42 -14.48
CA SER A 32 12.43 -4.84 -14.77
C SER A 32 12.77 -6.10 -13.98
N SER A 33 13.95 -6.69 -14.22
CA SER A 33 14.43 -7.85 -13.46
C SER A 33 14.59 -7.60 -11.95
N GLN A 34 14.55 -6.35 -11.50
CA GLN A 34 14.63 -5.97 -10.09
C GLN A 34 13.26 -5.65 -9.48
N SER A 35 12.20 -5.64 -10.28
CA SER A 35 10.84 -5.36 -9.83
C SER A 35 10.31 -6.49 -8.95
N ARG A 36 9.75 -6.12 -7.80
CA ARG A 36 9.16 -7.07 -6.83
C ARG A 36 7.65 -7.03 -6.81
N TRP A 37 7.06 -5.91 -7.18
CA TRP A 37 5.60 -5.71 -7.21
C TRP A 37 5.19 -5.07 -8.53
N GLY A 38 4.14 -5.64 -9.13
CA GLY A 38 3.49 -5.10 -10.32
C GLY A 38 2.21 -4.36 -9.97
N VAL A 39 1.85 -3.39 -10.82
CA VAL A 39 0.54 -2.73 -10.77
C VAL A 39 -0.51 -3.63 -11.41
N PHE A 40 -1.65 -3.76 -10.75
CA PHE A 40 -2.81 -4.48 -11.25
C PHE A 40 -4.00 -3.53 -11.40
N THR A 41 -4.93 -3.89 -12.25
CA THR A 41 -6.18 -3.16 -12.46
C THR A 41 -7.39 -4.06 -12.21
N HIS A 42 -8.60 -3.46 -12.20
CA HIS A 42 -9.86 -4.17 -12.01
C HIS A 42 -9.91 -4.99 -10.69
N GLY A 43 -9.40 -4.39 -9.59
CA GLY A 43 -9.38 -5.05 -8.29
C GLY A 43 -8.43 -6.26 -8.27
N GLY A 44 -7.23 -6.10 -8.80
CA GLY A 44 -6.18 -7.11 -8.78
C GLY A 44 -6.31 -8.24 -9.80
N ARG A 45 -7.21 -8.11 -10.81
CA ARG A 45 -7.47 -9.19 -11.79
C ARG A 45 -6.58 -9.11 -13.02
N ASN A 46 -6.23 -7.92 -13.47
CA ASN A 46 -5.47 -7.72 -14.70
C ASN A 46 -4.09 -7.18 -14.36
N ALA A 47 -3.06 -7.96 -14.69
CA ALA A 47 -1.68 -7.50 -14.60
C ALA A 47 -1.40 -6.40 -15.62
N THR A 48 -0.53 -5.47 -15.25
CA THR A 48 0.04 -4.48 -16.18
C THR A 48 1.54 -4.70 -16.33
N THR A 49 2.18 -3.93 -17.19
CA THR A 49 3.65 -3.90 -17.34
C THR A 49 4.33 -2.92 -16.40
N LEU A 50 3.60 -2.35 -15.43
CA LEU A 50 4.11 -1.30 -14.54
C LEU A 50 4.61 -1.89 -13.22
N ASP A 51 5.78 -1.43 -12.78
CA ASP A 51 6.33 -1.64 -11.44
C ASP A 51 5.63 -0.70 -10.46
N ALA A 52 5.12 -1.23 -9.34
CA ALA A 52 4.31 -0.46 -8.41
C ALA A 52 5.10 0.67 -7.71
N VAL A 53 6.37 0.43 -7.36
CA VAL A 53 7.23 1.44 -6.70
C VAL A 53 7.59 2.54 -7.67
N LYS A 54 8.01 2.19 -8.90
CA LYS A 54 8.32 3.18 -9.93
C LYS A 54 7.09 3.98 -10.34
N TRP A 55 5.92 3.32 -10.41
CA TRP A 55 4.66 3.99 -10.75
C TRP A 55 4.24 5.00 -9.68
N ALA A 56 4.43 4.68 -8.39
CA ALA A 56 4.21 5.62 -7.30
C ALA A 56 5.12 6.86 -7.43
N GLY A 57 6.42 6.66 -7.71
CA GLY A 57 7.37 7.74 -7.96
C GLY A 57 6.97 8.61 -9.16
N TYR A 58 6.63 7.99 -10.28
CA TYR A 58 6.19 8.72 -11.48
C TYR A 58 4.89 9.50 -11.23
N GLY A 59 3.95 8.93 -10.49
CA GLY A 59 2.71 9.63 -10.09
C GLY A 59 2.98 10.85 -9.20
N ALA A 60 3.92 10.74 -8.27
CA ALA A 60 4.37 11.85 -7.42
C ALA A 60 5.00 12.97 -8.26
N ASP A 61 5.88 12.63 -9.21
CA ASP A 61 6.51 13.59 -10.14
C ASP A 61 5.50 14.31 -11.02
N LEU A 62 4.40 13.65 -11.39
CA LEU A 62 3.29 14.25 -12.14
C LEU A 62 2.34 15.08 -11.27
N GLY A 63 2.56 15.17 -9.96
CA GLY A 63 1.82 16.04 -9.04
C GLY A 63 0.70 15.35 -8.27
N ALA A 64 0.73 14.03 -8.10
CA ALA A 64 -0.08 13.39 -7.07
C ALA A 64 0.30 13.96 -5.69
N GLY A 65 -0.71 14.20 -4.85
CA GLY A 65 -0.50 14.73 -3.50
C GLY A 65 -0.37 13.65 -2.44
N GLU A 66 -0.91 12.46 -2.70
CA GLU A 66 -0.85 11.28 -1.82
C GLU A 66 -0.89 9.99 -2.65
N ILE A 67 -0.30 8.92 -2.14
CA ILE A 67 -0.40 7.57 -2.70
C ILE A 67 -1.22 6.69 -1.76
N LEU A 68 -2.27 6.06 -2.28
CA LEU A 68 -2.97 4.96 -1.60
C LEU A 68 -2.49 3.65 -2.21
N ILE A 69 -1.73 2.86 -1.45
CA ILE A 69 -1.17 1.58 -1.91
C ILE A 69 -1.89 0.41 -1.27
N THR A 70 -2.50 -0.44 -2.09
CA THR A 70 -3.19 -1.67 -1.64
C THR A 70 -2.37 -2.89 -2.05
N SER A 71 -1.95 -3.69 -1.07
CA SER A 71 -1.40 -5.02 -1.36
C SER A 71 -2.56 -5.99 -1.60
N MET A 72 -2.68 -6.47 -2.83
CA MET A 72 -3.70 -7.45 -3.22
C MET A 72 -3.39 -8.86 -2.67
N ASP A 73 -2.15 -9.11 -2.24
CA ASP A 73 -1.73 -10.38 -1.65
C ASP A 73 -2.21 -10.51 -0.20
N THR A 74 -2.33 -9.38 0.51
CA THR A 74 -2.75 -9.34 1.91
C THR A 74 -4.20 -8.85 2.08
N ASP A 75 -4.80 -8.25 1.04
CA ASP A 75 -6.16 -7.72 1.13
C ASP A 75 -7.17 -8.82 1.45
N GLY A 76 -7.96 -8.60 2.49
CA GLY A 76 -8.95 -9.56 3.00
C GLY A 76 -8.40 -10.71 3.84
N GLN A 77 -7.08 -10.89 3.94
CA GLN A 77 -6.47 -12.00 4.70
C GLN A 77 -6.44 -11.75 6.21
N LYS A 78 -6.40 -10.48 6.65
CA LYS A 78 -6.26 -10.05 8.07
C LYS A 78 -4.93 -10.45 8.74
N ASP A 79 -3.90 -10.77 7.96
CA ASP A 79 -2.59 -11.23 8.43
C ASP A 79 -1.55 -10.10 8.55
N GLY A 80 -1.98 -8.86 8.37
CA GLY A 80 -1.14 -7.66 8.39
C GLY A 80 -0.92 -7.06 7.00
N TYR A 81 -0.43 -5.83 6.99
CA TYR A 81 -0.07 -5.14 5.75
C TYR A 81 1.23 -5.70 5.15
N ASP A 82 1.43 -5.54 3.84
CA ASP A 82 2.73 -5.84 3.21
C ASP A 82 3.75 -4.74 3.57
N LEU A 83 4.44 -4.92 4.71
CA LEU A 83 5.38 -3.93 5.25
C LEU A 83 6.56 -3.67 4.31
N GLU A 84 6.99 -4.67 3.53
CA GLU A 84 8.08 -4.51 2.58
C GLU A 84 7.66 -3.62 1.40
N LEU A 85 6.43 -3.80 0.89
CA LEU A 85 5.86 -2.95 -0.15
C LEU A 85 5.71 -1.52 0.34
N LEU A 86 5.11 -1.35 1.54
CA LEU A 86 4.89 -0.03 2.14
C LEU A 86 6.20 0.72 2.30
N ARG A 87 7.22 0.07 2.88
CA ARG A 87 8.56 0.67 3.04
C ARG A 87 9.19 1.03 1.71
N ALA A 88 9.12 0.12 0.72
CA ALA A 88 9.70 0.38 -0.60
C ALA A 88 9.07 1.59 -1.29
N VAL A 89 7.75 1.79 -1.14
CA VAL A 89 7.05 2.96 -1.69
C VAL A 89 7.36 4.20 -0.86
N SER A 90 7.18 4.15 0.47
CA SER A 90 7.35 5.31 1.36
C SER A 90 8.76 5.89 1.30
N ASP A 91 9.78 5.03 1.24
CA ASP A 91 11.18 5.46 1.17
C ASP A 91 11.57 5.99 -0.23
N SER A 92 10.76 5.74 -1.26
CA SER A 92 11.05 6.16 -2.65
C SER A 92 10.46 7.52 -3.03
N ILE A 93 9.51 8.04 -2.25
CA ILE A 93 8.77 9.28 -2.54
C ILE A 93 8.75 10.22 -1.34
N SER A 94 8.39 11.49 -1.57
CA SER A 94 8.30 12.52 -0.52
C SER A 94 6.88 12.98 -0.22
N ILE A 95 5.88 12.34 -0.80
CA ILE A 95 4.45 12.63 -0.55
C ILE A 95 3.86 11.54 0.35
N PRO A 96 2.79 11.82 1.11
CA PRO A 96 2.19 10.87 2.03
C PRO A 96 1.76 9.56 1.39
N VAL A 97 1.98 8.45 2.11
CA VAL A 97 1.54 7.10 1.73
C VAL A 97 0.47 6.60 2.69
N ILE A 98 -0.63 6.13 2.12
CA ILE A 98 -1.74 5.51 2.83
C ILE A 98 -1.69 4.01 2.59
N ALA A 99 -1.46 3.23 3.65
CA ALA A 99 -1.44 1.78 3.60
C ALA A 99 -2.84 1.19 3.51
N SER A 100 -3.05 0.20 2.63
CA SER A 100 -4.32 -0.51 2.46
C SER A 100 -4.10 -2.00 2.20
N GLY A 101 -5.05 -2.83 2.68
CA GLY A 101 -5.06 -4.28 2.51
C GLY A 101 -4.31 -5.04 3.62
N GLY A 102 -5.02 -5.89 4.36
CA GLY A 102 -4.42 -6.83 5.33
C GLY A 102 -4.68 -6.53 6.80
N ALA A 103 -5.29 -5.40 7.18
CA ALA A 103 -5.57 -5.07 8.58
C ALA A 103 -6.45 -6.12 9.26
N GLY A 104 -5.93 -6.79 10.29
CA GLY A 104 -6.67 -7.77 11.10
C GLY A 104 -6.80 -7.39 12.57
N ASN A 105 -5.93 -6.51 13.09
CA ASN A 105 -5.95 -6.05 14.46
C ASN A 105 -5.24 -4.68 14.59
N LEU A 106 -5.18 -4.14 15.81
CA LEU A 106 -4.59 -2.82 16.07
C LEU A 106 -3.06 -2.81 15.94
N GLU A 107 -2.39 -3.94 16.19
CA GLU A 107 -0.94 -4.06 16.04
C GLU A 107 -0.54 -3.92 14.56
N HIS A 108 -1.30 -4.50 13.64
CA HIS A 108 -1.06 -4.33 12.20
C HIS A 108 -1.11 -2.85 11.78
N LEU A 109 -2.01 -2.04 12.38
CA LEU A 109 -2.04 -0.59 12.12
C LEU A 109 -0.74 0.08 12.60
N TYR A 110 -0.26 -0.31 13.77
CA TYR A 110 1.00 0.19 14.32
C TYR A 110 2.18 -0.18 13.42
N ASP A 111 2.28 -1.43 13.01
CA ASP A 111 3.38 -1.93 12.17
C ASP A 111 3.43 -1.21 10.82
N ALA A 112 2.27 -0.96 10.18
CA ALA A 112 2.23 -0.23 8.92
C ALA A 112 2.75 1.22 9.04
N LEU A 113 2.44 1.89 10.16
CA LEU A 113 2.91 3.26 10.42
C LEU A 113 4.37 3.30 10.87
N ASN A 114 4.78 2.36 11.76
CA ASN A 114 6.11 2.35 12.37
C ASN A 114 7.16 1.65 11.50
N GLU A 115 6.87 0.42 11.04
CA GLU A 115 7.80 -0.38 10.25
C GLU A 115 7.61 -0.21 8.73
N GLY A 116 6.36 0.01 8.30
CA GLY A 116 6.01 0.27 6.91
C GLY A 116 6.32 1.69 6.45
N HIS A 117 6.63 2.60 7.38
CA HIS A 117 6.88 4.03 7.14
C HIS A 117 5.71 4.77 6.49
N SER A 118 4.49 4.25 6.61
CA SER A 118 3.30 4.90 6.06
C SER A 118 2.86 6.08 6.92
N ASP A 119 2.25 7.09 6.29
CA ASP A 119 1.73 8.28 6.97
C ASP A 119 0.29 8.07 7.48
N ALA A 120 -0.44 7.15 6.86
CA ALA A 120 -1.79 6.80 7.26
C ALA A 120 -2.10 5.34 6.95
N VAL A 121 -3.14 4.81 7.61
CA VAL A 121 -3.64 3.45 7.39
C VAL A 121 -5.13 3.47 7.09
N LEU A 122 -5.54 2.67 6.11
CA LEU A 122 -6.92 2.38 5.78
C LEU A 122 -7.23 0.95 6.22
N ALA A 123 -8.29 0.78 6.99
CA ALA A 123 -8.79 -0.52 7.40
C ALA A 123 -10.32 -0.54 7.24
N ALA A 124 -10.86 -1.64 6.76
CA ALA A 124 -12.29 -1.79 6.53
C ALA A 124 -12.92 -2.79 7.51
N SER A 125 -12.54 -4.06 7.44
CA SER A 125 -13.22 -5.16 8.12
C SER A 125 -13.25 -5.00 9.64
N ILE A 126 -12.13 -4.65 10.28
CA ILE A 126 -12.02 -4.52 11.74
C ILE A 126 -12.95 -3.43 12.31
N PHE A 127 -13.21 -2.38 11.52
CA PHE A 127 -14.16 -1.32 11.90
C PHE A 127 -15.60 -1.65 11.47
N HIS A 128 -15.76 -2.18 10.26
CA HIS A 128 -17.08 -2.52 9.73
C HIS A 128 -17.80 -3.59 10.53
N PHE A 129 -17.08 -4.61 10.99
CA PHE A 129 -17.65 -5.66 11.83
C PHE A 129 -17.65 -5.32 13.34
N GLY A 130 -17.20 -4.12 13.71
CA GLY A 130 -17.22 -3.65 15.09
C GLY A 130 -16.24 -4.38 16.02
N GLU A 131 -15.17 -4.97 15.46
CA GLU A 131 -14.10 -5.60 16.26
C GLU A 131 -13.38 -4.55 17.08
N TYR A 132 -13.20 -3.35 16.52
CA TYR A 132 -12.62 -2.17 17.17
C TYR A 132 -13.36 -0.91 16.74
N THR A 133 -13.29 0.11 17.57
CA THR A 133 -13.70 1.47 17.21
C THR A 133 -12.50 2.29 16.72
N VAL A 134 -12.75 3.33 15.93
CA VAL A 134 -11.71 4.27 15.51
C VAL A 134 -11.04 4.96 16.70
N THR A 135 -11.80 5.20 17.79
CA THR A 135 -11.29 5.79 19.01
C THR A 135 -10.29 4.87 19.72
N GLU A 136 -10.61 3.59 19.85
CA GLU A 136 -9.69 2.59 20.41
C GLU A 136 -8.42 2.45 19.58
N ALA A 137 -8.54 2.42 18.25
CA ALA A 137 -7.39 2.36 17.35
C ALA A 137 -6.47 3.58 17.53
N LYS A 138 -7.04 4.77 17.57
CA LYS A 138 -6.28 6.00 17.79
C LYS A 138 -5.61 6.05 19.16
N GLN A 139 -6.29 5.61 20.22
CA GLN A 139 -5.71 5.53 21.55
C GLN A 139 -4.55 4.54 21.59
N TYR A 140 -4.74 3.35 21.00
CA TYR A 140 -3.71 2.31 20.92
C TYR A 140 -2.42 2.80 20.24
N LEU A 141 -2.57 3.55 19.15
CA LEU A 141 -1.44 4.12 18.40
C LEU A 141 -0.76 5.28 19.17
N ALA A 142 -1.54 6.14 19.79
CA ALA A 142 -1.04 7.25 20.61
C ALA A 142 -0.26 6.76 21.85
N ASP A 143 -0.74 5.72 22.54
CA ASP A 143 -0.08 5.10 23.68
C ASP A 143 1.29 4.49 23.32
N ARG A 144 1.52 4.20 22.04
CA ARG A 144 2.80 3.73 21.46
C ARG A 144 3.68 4.85 20.92
N GLY A 145 3.29 6.10 21.16
CA GLY A 145 4.09 7.28 20.83
C GLY A 145 3.95 7.78 19.39
N LEU A 146 3.00 7.26 18.61
CA LEU A 146 2.75 7.76 17.26
C LEU A 146 1.97 9.09 17.31
N PRO A 147 2.29 10.06 16.44
CA PRO A 147 1.62 11.36 16.36
C PRO A 147 0.24 11.23 15.69
N ILE A 148 -0.74 10.76 16.44
CA ILE A 148 -2.09 10.50 15.93
C ILE A 148 -2.99 11.71 16.15
N ARG A 149 -3.76 12.09 15.12
CA ARG A 149 -4.80 13.11 15.26
C ARG A 149 -5.83 12.66 16.29
N PRO A 150 -6.05 13.41 17.40
CA PRO A 150 -7.02 13.06 18.44
C PRO A 150 -8.42 12.80 17.85
N PRO A 151 -9.21 11.90 18.46
CA PRO A 151 -10.62 11.79 18.11
C PRO A 151 -11.29 13.14 18.40
N THR A 152 -12.11 13.63 17.47
CA THR A 152 -13.00 14.75 17.75
C THR A 152 -14.06 14.26 18.74
N SER A 153 -14.18 14.94 19.89
CA SER A 153 -15.32 14.71 20.79
C SER A 153 -16.63 14.93 20.02
N PRO A 154 -17.65 14.09 20.22
CA PRO A 154 -18.95 14.25 19.59
C PRO A 154 -19.63 15.56 19.98
#